data_177a725196356755064b9f5d76cf997a
#
_entry.id   177a725196356755064b9f5d76cf997a
#
_cell.length_a   1.000
_cell.length_b   1.000
_cell.length_c   1.000
_cell.angle_alpha   90.00
_cell.angle_beta   90.00
_cell.angle_gamma   90.00
#
_symmetry.space_group_name_H-M   'P 1'
#
loop_
_entity.id
_entity.type
_entity.pdbx_description
1 polymer ?
#
loop_
_entity_poly.entity_id
_entity_poly.type
_entity_poly.pdbx_seq_one_letter_code
_entity_poly.pdbx_strand_id
1 'polypeptide(L)'
;MSPEIIITSTDYGTVVIRMLIGVMSDTHDDIAQTKKAVAKFNQKNVEQVLHAGDFISPFMIEPLKELKAPLTGVFGNNDGDRVLLERKSGMLASMKITGTFARIDTGGMRIALLHGNDRELLETLLGCGSLDLLVYGHTHRPEVRRDGSLLIVNPGEVYGHLTGRSTVALVDTVKRSAEIVEI
;
A
#
# COMPACT_ATOMS: atom_id res chain seq x y z
N MET A 1 16.42 13.85 5.36
CA MET A 1 16.78 13.26 6.68
C MET A 1 17.13 11.82 6.42
N SER A 2 18.25 11.32 6.94
CA SER A 2 18.64 9.92 6.81
C SER A 2 17.63 9.02 7.54
N PRO A 3 17.39 7.79 7.10
CA PRO A 3 16.50 6.86 7.79
C PRO A 3 16.96 6.69 9.24
N GLU A 4 16.02 6.71 10.16
CA GLU A 4 16.32 6.53 11.58
C GLU A 4 16.68 5.05 11.80
N ILE A 5 17.96 4.77 11.94
CA ILE A 5 18.48 3.40 12.18
C ILE A 5 18.19 3.07 13.64
N ILE A 6 17.14 2.31 13.90
CA ILE A 6 16.90 1.73 15.23
C ILE A 6 17.62 0.40 15.28
N ILE A 7 18.76 0.38 16.00
CA ILE A 7 19.49 -0.86 16.27
C ILE A 7 18.81 -1.54 17.47
N THR A 8 17.98 -2.55 17.23
CA THR A 8 17.57 -3.46 18.27
C THR A 8 18.57 -4.61 18.31
N SER A 9 19.34 -4.71 19.41
CA SER A 9 20.28 -5.81 19.63
C SER A 9 19.50 -7.11 19.82
N THR A 10 19.51 -7.98 18.83
CA THR A 10 19.32 -9.41 19.03
C THR A 10 20.72 -10.07 19.11
N ASP A 11 20.87 -11.18 19.80
CA ASP A 11 22.15 -11.87 20.03
C ASP A 11 22.94 -12.26 18.76
N TYR A 12 22.43 -11.92 17.58
CA TYR A 12 23.01 -12.20 16.25
C TYR A 12 23.18 -10.96 15.35
N GLY A 13 23.11 -9.75 15.87
CA GLY A 13 23.53 -8.55 15.14
C GLY A 13 22.68 -8.17 13.91
N THR A 14 21.40 -8.56 13.86
CA THR A 14 20.51 -8.17 12.75
C THR A 14 20.11 -6.70 12.90
N VAL A 15 20.60 -5.86 11.97
CA VAL A 15 20.17 -4.46 11.87
C VAL A 15 18.76 -4.42 11.27
N VAL A 16 17.76 -4.09 12.07
CA VAL A 16 16.41 -3.83 11.57
C VAL A 16 16.31 -2.35 11.24
N ILE A 17 16.23 -2.04 9.96
CA ILE A 17 16.02 -0.67 9.48
C ILE A 17 14.52 -0.37 9.59
N ARG A 18 14.15 0.67 10.33
CA ARG A 18 12.78 1.16 10.39
C ARG A 18 12.40 1.70 9.01
N MET A 19 11.28 1.24 8.49
CA MET A 19 10.65 1.81 7.31
C MET A 19 9.23 2.30 7.65
N LEU A 20 8.87 3.43 7.08
CA LEU A 20 7.50 3.91 7.06
C LEU A 20 6.91 3.63 5.68
N ILE A 21 5.89 2.79 5.61
CA ILE A 21 5.22 2.41 4.37
C ILE A 21 3.89 3.16 4.27
N GLY A 22 3.67 3.89 3.17
CA GLY A 22 2.37 4.44 2.82
C GLY A 22 1.51 3.38 2.14
N VAL A 23 0.24 3.29 2.50
CA VAL A 23 -0.71 2.36 1.89
C VAL A 23 -1.92 3.14 1.41
N MET A 24 -2.30 2.95 0.15
CA MET A 24 -3.47 3.55 -0.46
C MET A 24 -4.22 2.54 -1.33
N SER A 25 -5.48 2.82 -1.63
CA SER A 25 -6.33 2.00 -2.50
C SER A 25 -7.49 2.83 -3.05
N ASP A 26 -8.16 2.30 -4.06
CA ASP A 26 -9.46 2.79 -4.51
C ASP A 26 -9.40 4.30 -4.85
N THR A 27 -8.50 4.66 -5.77
CA THR A 27 -8.31 6.04 -6.25
C THR A 27 -9.35 6.48 -7.26
N HIS A 28 -9.97 5.54 -7.99
CA HIS A 28 -11.12 5.73 -8.86
C HIS A 28 -11.07 6.99 -9.73
N ASP A 29 -9.93 7.21 -10.42
CA ASP A 29 -9.69 8.37 -11.28
C ASP A 29 -9.84 9.76 -10.60
N ASP A 30 -9.92 9.81 -9.26
CA ASP A 30 -9.90 11.08 -8.53
C ASP A 30 -8.48 11.63 -8.41
N ILE A 31 -8.10 12.42 -9.41
CA ILE A 31 -6.77 13.04 -9.47
C ILE A 31 -6.55 14.00 -8.29
N ALA A 32 -7.60 14.70 -7.85
CA ALA A 32 -7.47 15.70 -6.79
C ALA A 32 -7.19 15.05 -5.44
N GLN A 33 -7.94 14.00 -5.08
CA GLN A 33 -7.70 13.26 -3.84
C GLN A 33 -6.39 12.46 -3.89
N THR A 34 -6.06 11.88 -5.05
CA THR A 34 -4.78 11.19 -5.22
C THR A 34 -3.59 12.13 -5.00
N LYS A 35 -3.65 13.37 -5.49
CA LYS A 35 -2.60 14.38 -5.21
C LYS A 35 -2.49 14.69 -3.72
N LYS A 36 -3.60 14.72 -2.97
CA LYS A 36 -3.54 14.91 -1.51
C LYS A 36 -2.88 13.71 -0.81
N ALA A 37 -3.22 12.47 -1.23
CA ALA A 37 -2.57 11.26 -0.72
C ALA A 37 -1.05 11.30 -0.97
N VAL A 38 -0.64 11.63 -2.19
CA VAL A 38 0.77 11.78 -2.58
C VAL A 38 1.48 12.85 -1.73
N ALA A 39 0.86 14.02 -1.58
CA ALA A 39 1.40 15.09 -0.74
C ALA A 39 1.56 14.66 0.72
N LYS A 40 0.56 13.93 1.26
CA LYS A 40 0.62 13.37 2.62
C LYS A 40 1.78 12.39 2.78
N PHE A 41 1.96 11.46 1.85
CA PHE A 41 3.06 10.50 1.89
C PHE A 41 4.43 11.20 1.77
N ASN A 42 4.55 12.17 0.88
CA ASN A 42 5.77 12.97 0.74
C ASN A 42 6.08 13.79 1.99
N GLN A 43 5.06 14.35 2.67
CA GLN A 43 5.20 15.07 3.93
C GLN A 43 5.65 14.15 5.08
N LYS A 44 5.11 12.92 5.11
CA LYS A 44 5.46 11.90 6.11
C LYS A 44 6.79 11.22 5.85
N ASN A 45 7.43 11.51 4.69
CA ASN A 45 8.67 10.87 4.24
C ASN A 45 8.57 9.34 4.25
N VAL A 46 7.46 8.80 3.71
CA VAL A 46 7.35 7.35 3.53
C VAL A 46 8.44 6.85 2.59
N GLU A 47 8.94 5.65 2.82
CA GLU A 47 10.07 5.08 2.07
C GLU A 47 9.60 4.10 1.00
N GLN A 48 8.35 3.66 1.07
CA GLN A 48 7.66 2.87 0.06
C GLN A 48 6.17 3.17 0.07
N VAL A 49 5.52 3.06 -1.08
CA VAL A 49 4.06 3.14 -1.21
C VAL A 49 3.52 1.84 -1.78
N LEU A 50 2.45 1.33 -1.17
CA LEU A 50 1.67 0.20 -1.65
C LEU A 50 0.30 0.71 -2.12
N HIS A 51 -0.12 0.31 -3.32
CA HIS A 51 -1.45 0.62 -3.86
C HIS A 51 -2.23 -0.67 -4.11
N ALA A 52 -3.32 -0.84 -3.37
CA ALA A 52 -4.09 -2.09 -3.38
C ALA A 52 -5.15 -2.17 -4.50
N GLY A 53 -4.97 -1.42 -5.61
CA GLY A 53 -5.83 -1.56 -6.79
C GLY A 53 -6.92 -0.52 -6.93
N ASP A 54 -7.69 -0.65 -8.01
CA ASP A 54 -8.73 0.29 -8.45
C ASP A 54 -8.19 1.70 -8.73
N PHE A 55 -7.23 1.76 -9.66
CA PHE A 55 -6.77 3.01 -10.28
C PHE A 55 -7.81 3.55 -11.26
N ILE A 56 -8.47 2.65 -12.00
CA ILE A 56 -9.41 2.77 -13.10
C ILE A 56 -8.70 2.99 -14.44
N SER A 57 -7.99 4.09 -14.61
CA SER A 57 -7.41 4.44 -15.92
C SER A 57 -5.92 4.79 -15.84
N PRO A 58 -5.21 4.70 -16.99
CA PRO A 58 -3.81 5.09 -17.07
C PRO A 58 -3.51 6.57 -16.82
N PHE A 59 -4.55 7.42 -16.67
CA PHE A 59 -4.37 8.83 -16.28
C PHE A 59 -3.90 8.95 -14.82
N MET A 60 -4.17 7.94 -14.00
CA MET A 60 -3.75 7.93 -12.59
C MET A 60 -2.23 7.85 -12.39
N ILE A 61 -1.49 7.46 -13.41
CA ILE A 61 -0.03 7.50 -13.37
C ILE A 61 0.47 8.94 -13.19
N GLU A 62 -0.22 9.95 -13.73
CA GLU A 62 0.25 11.34 -13.67
C GLU A 62 0.35 11.89 -12.24
N PRO A 63 -0.68 11.84 -11.37
CA PRO A 63 -0.54 12.30 -9.99
C PRO A 63 0.42 11.42 -9.17
N LEU A 64 0.54 10.14 -9.48
CA LEU A 64 1.42 9.22 -8.75
C LEU A 64 2.91 9.43 -9.06
N LYS A 65 3.27 10.06 -10.20
CA LYS A 65 4.67 10.44 -10.51
C LYS A 65 5.28 11.41 -9.51
N GLU A 66 4.46 12.16 -8.78
CA GLU A 66 4.90 13.12 -7.78
C GLU A 66 5.36 12.45 -6.45
N LEU A 67 5.18 11.13 -6.32
CA LEU A 67 5.71 10.37 -5.18
C LEU A 67 7.23 10.39 -5.17
N LYS A 68 7.80 10.69 -4.00
CA LYS A 68 9.25 10.60 -3.74
C LYS A 68 9.69 9.17 -3.45
N ALA A 69 8.80 8.38 -2.89
CA ALA A 69 9.03 6.96 -2.59
C ALA A 69 8.62 6.06 -3.77
N PRO A 70 9.26 4.90 -3.94
CA PRO A 70 8.83 3.93 -4.92
C PRO A 70 7.42 3.39 -4.59
N LEU A 71 6.64 3.12 -5.66
CA LEU A 71 5.30 2.55 -5.57
C LEU A 71 5.28 1.13 -6.14
N THR A 72 4.67 0.22 -5.38
CA THR A 72 4.24 -1.10 -5.86
C THR A 72 2.72 -1.18 -5.81
N GLY A 73 2.08 -1.47 -6.92
CA GLY A 73 0.62 -1.59 -7.02
C GLY A 73 0.19 -2.90 -7.66
N VAL A 74 -1.04 -3.31 -7.36
CA VAL A 74 -1.73 -4.43 -8.00
C VAL A 74 -3.02 -3.93 -8.65
N PHE A 75 -3.58 -4.73 -9.57
CA PHE A 75 -4.87 -4.39 -10.18
C PHE A 75 -6.04 -4.79 -9.29
N GLY A 76 -7.05 -3.94 -9.25
CA GLY A 76 -8.36 -4.24 -8.71
C GLY A 76 -9.35 -4.72 -9.80
N ASN A 77 -10.60 -4.88 -9.42
CA ASN A 77 -11.64 -5.34 -10.34
C ASN A 77 -12.12 -4.26 -11.33
N ASN A 78 -11.97 -2.99 -10.96
CA ASN A 78 -12.41 -1.87 -11.81
C ASN A 78 -11.30 -1.31 -12.72
N ASP A 79 -10.06 -1.83 -12.64
CA ASP A 79 -8.97 -1.39 -13.50
C ASP A 79 -9.22 -1.81 -14.96
N GLY A 80 -9.40 -0.82 -15.83
CA GLY A 80 -9.80 -0.99 -17.22
C GLY A 80 -8.62 -1.39 -18.12
N ASP A 81 -7.82 -0.43 -18.60
CA ASP A 81 -6.69 -0.70 -19.49
C ASP A 81 -5.43 -1.09 -18.67
N ARG A 82 -5.43 -2.33 -18.16
CA ARG A 82 -4.32 -2.87 -17.36
C ARG A 82 -3.00 -2.92 -18.14
N VAL A 83 -3.06 -3.20 -19.44
CA VAL A 83 -1.87 -3.26 -20.30
C VAL A 83 -1.20 -1.88 -20.38
N LEU A 84 -1.98 -0.83 -20.56
CA LEU A 84 -1.44 0.52 -20.63
C LEU A 84 -1.00 1.04 -19.25
N LEU A 85 -1.73 0.69 -18.17
CA LEU A 85 -1.33 0.98 -16.78
C LEU A 85 0.03 0.36 -16.48
N GLU A 86 0.22 -0.94 -16.74
CA GLU A 86 1.47 -1.66 -16.52
C GLU A 86 2.62 -1.06 -17.35
N ARG A 87 2.37 -0.81 -18.65
CA ARG A 87 3.37 -0.22 -19.52
C ARG A 87 3.79 1.18 -19.08
N LYS A 88 2.83 2.07 -18.76
CA LYS A 88 3.15 3.44 -18.31
C LYS A 88 3.87 3.45 -16.97
N SER A 89 3.44 2.64 -16.00
CA SER A 89 4.14 2.53 -14.71
C SER A 89 5.55 1.98 -14.89
N GLY A 90 5.73 0.96 -15.72
CA GLY A 90 7.03 0.35 -16.00
C GLY A 90 8.02 1.26 -16.74
N MET A 91 7.57 2.37 -17.32
CA MET A 91 8.47 3.41 -17.85
C MET A 91 9.11 4.27 -16.75
N LEU A 92 8.64 4.17 -15.52
CA LEU A 92 9.12 4.91 -14.36
C LEU A 92 9.88 3.95 -13.44
N ALA A 93 11.17 4.20 -13.24
CA ALA A 93 12.01 3.33 -12.40
C ALA A 93 11.51 3.18 -10.95
N SER A 94 10.73 4.14 -10.46
CA SER A 94 10.17 4.16 -9.11
C SER A 94 8.76 3.59 -9.00
N MET A 95 8.18 3.03 -10.09
CA MET A 95 6.80 2.57 -10.06
C MET A 95 6.64 1.22 -10.73
N LYS A 96 5.92 0.31 -10.06
CA LYS A 96 5.57 -1.00 -10.59
C LYS A 96 4.12 -1.30 -10.27
N ILE A 97 3.29 -1.43 -11.30
CA ILE A 97 1.89 -1.88 -11.19
C ILE A 97 1.76 -3.13 -12.04
N THR A 98 1.45 -4.27 -11.44
CA THR A 98 1.38 -5.55 -12.16
C THR A 98 0.57 -6.59 -11.40
N GLY A 99 -0.16 -7.44 -12.15
CA GLY A 99 -0.92 -8.55 -11.59
C GLY A 99 -2.01 -8.12 -10.60
N THR A 100 -2.66 -9.08 -9.99
CA THR A 100 -3.72 -8.89 -8.97
C THR A 100 -3.25 -9.21 -7.56
N PHE A 101 -2.00 -9.70 -7.45
CA PHE A 101 -1.35 -10.07 -6.20
C PHE A 101 0.15 -9.79 -6.29
N ALA A 102 0.70 -9.26 -5.20
CA ALA A 102 2.14 -9.12 -5.04
C ALA A 102 2.60 -9.61 -3.67
N ARG A 103 3.69 -10.40 -3.64
CA ARG A 103 4.45 -10.67 -2.43
C ARG A 103 5.65 -9.73 -2.39
N ILE A 104 5.83 -9.07 -1.26
CA ILE A 104 6.86 -8.06 -1.06
C ILE A 104 7.59 -8.37 0.25
N ASP A 105 8.91 -8.42 0.19
CA ASP A 105 9.75 -8.58 1.39
C ASP A 105 10.51 -7.25 1.57
N THR A 106 10.10 -6.46 2.56
CA THR A 106 10.69 -5.13 2.82
C THR A 106 10.56 -4.73 4.29
N GLY A 107 11.49 -3.92 4.80
CA GLY A 107 11.47 -3.46 6.19
C GLY A 107 11.42 -4.58 7.24
N GLY A 108 11.92 -5.78 6.89
CA GLY A 108 11.85 -6.97 7.75
C GLY A 108 10.44 -7.57 7.87
N MET A 109 9.54 -7.25 6.95
CA MET A 109 8.17 -7.78 6.89
C MET A 109 7.92 -8.53 5.58
N ARG A 110 7.23 -9.66 5.67
CA ARG A 110 6.68 -10.41 4.54
C ARG A 110 5.26 -9.92 4.30
N ILE A 111 5.05 -9.24 3.19
CA ILE A 111 3.83 -8.52 2.88
C ILE A 111 3.09 -9.22 1.74
N ALA A 112 1.80 -9.43 1.88
CA ALA A 112 0.89 -9.72 0.79
C ALA A 112 0.10 -8.46 0.44
N LEU A 113 0.06 -8.13 -0.85
CA LEU A 113 -0.70 -7.02 -1.41
C LEU A 113 -1.67 -7.55 -2.47
N LEU A 114 -2.96 -7.29 -2.30
CA LEU A 114 -4.02 -7.65 -3.24
C LEU A 114 -5.15 -6.62 -3.16
N HIS A 115 -6.07 -6.66 -4.14
CA HIS A 115 -7.21 -5.75 -4.06
C HIS A 115 -8.28 -6.23 -3.05
N GLY A 116 -8.53 -7.53 -2.97
CA GLY A 116 -9.46 -8.10 -1.98
C GLY A 116 -10.83 -8.46 -2.55
N ASN A 117 -11.08 -8.26 -3.85
CA ASN A 117 -12.29 -8.71 -4.55
C ASN A 117 -12.34 -10.24 -4.73
N ASP A 118 -11.20 -10.92 -4.69
CA ASP A 118 -11.10 -12.38 -4.62
C ASP A 118 -11.13 -12.81 -3.15
N ARG A 119 -12.33 -13.16 -2.70
CA ARG A 119 -12.58 -13.52 -1.30
C ARG A 119 -11.87 -14.82 -0.90
N GLU A 120 -11.80 -15.80 -1.79
CA GLU A 120 -11.17 -17.09 -1.51
C GLU A 120 -9.65 -16.92 -1.32
N LEU A 121 -9.03 -16.12 -2.18
CA LEU A 121 -7.62 -15.78 -2.04
C LEU A 121 -7.37 -15.00 -0.73
N LEU A 122 -8.22 -14.03 -0.40
CA LEU A 122 -8.08 -13.25 0.84
C LEU A 122 -8.18 -14.16 2.08
N GLU A 123 -9.16 -15.03 2.15
CA GLU A 123 -9.35 -15.99 3.25
C GLU A 123 -8.16 -16.96 3.35
N THR A 124 -7.64 -17.44 2.22
CA THR A 124 -6.45 -18.30 2.17
C THR A 124 -5.23 -17.60 2.76
N LEU A 125 -5.01 -16.33 2.41
CA LEU A 125 -3.87 -15.55 2.91
C LEU A 125 -3.99 -15.23 4.40
N LEU A 126 -5.20 -14.99 4.91
CA LEU A 126 -5.44 -14.83 6.35
C LEU A 126 -5.02 -16.08 7.14
N GLY A 127 -5.22 -17.29 6.58
CA GLY A 127 -4.87 -18.55 7.22
C GLY A 127 -3.42 -19.02 7.02
N CYS A 128 -2.61 -18.38 6.18
CA CYS A 128 -1.33 -18.97 5.74
C CYS A 128 -0.19 -18.93 6.78
N GLY A 129 -0.30 -18.16 7.86
CA GLY A 129 0.67 -18.09 8.96
C GLY A 129 2.09 -17.60 8.63
N SER A 130 2.38 -17.32 7.35
CA SER A 130 3.72 -16.95 6.88
C SER A 130 3.89 -15.46 6.57
N LEU A 131 2.85 -14.65 6.77
CA LEU A 131 2.83 -13.21 6.52
C LEU A 131 2.99 -12.40 7.80
N ASP A 132 3.61 -11.24 7.68
CA ASP A 132 3.70 -10.24 8.74
C ASP A 132 2.69 -9.11 8.52
N LEU A 133 2.36 -8.80 7.25
CA LEU A 133 1.40 -7.77 6.85
C LEU A 133 0.55 -8.26 5.66
N LEU A 134 -0.75 -8.09 5.77
CA LEU A 134 -1.71 -8.27 4.67
C LEU A 134 -2.35 -6.92 4.36
N VAL A 135 -2.19 -6.45 3.13
CA VAL A 135 -2.75 -5.19 2.61
C VAL A 135 -3.82 -5.52 1.57
N TYR A 136 -5.00 -4.95 1.75
CA TYR A 136 -6.09 -5.07 0.77
C TYR A 136 -6.95 -3.79 0.71
N GLY A 137 -7.77 -3.64 -0.32
CA GLY A 137 -8.68 -2.51 -0.56
C GLY A 137 -10.13 -2.97 -0.73
N HIS A 138 -10.77 -2.60 -1.84
CA HIS A 138 -12.05 -3.05 -2.36
C HIS A 138 -13.30 -2.73 -1.52
N THR A 139 -13.22 -2.87 -0.20
CA THR A 139 -14.38 -2.60 0.68
C THR A 139 -14.62 -1.12 0.90
N HIS A 140 -13.67 -0.26 0.52
CA HIS A 140 -13.64 1.18 0.75
C HIS A 140 -13.64 1.59 2.24
N ARG A 141 -13.69 0.62 3.16
CA ARG A 141 -13.76 0.85 4.61
C ARG A 141 -12.39 0.67 5.24
N PRO A 142 -11.86 1.69 5.92
CA PRO A 142 -10.56 1.57 6.57
C PRO A 142 -10.61 0.56 7.70
N GLU A 143 -9.61 -0.31 7.75
CA GLU A 143 -9.46 -1.32 8.78
C GLU A 143 -7.99 -1.46 9.18
N VAL A 144 -7.72 -1.49 10.47
CA VAL A 144 -6.46 -1.97 11.04
C VAL A 144 -6.78 -2.95 12.13
N ARG A 145 -6.40 -4.21 11.94
CA ARG A 145 -6.59 -5.26 12.94
C ARG A 145 -5.43 -6.24 12.95
N ARG A 146 -5.39 -7.09 13.96
CA ARG A 146 -4.44 -8.19 14.08
C ARG A 146 -5.16 -9.52 14.15
N ASP A 147 -4.49 -10.52 13.58
CA ASP A 147 -4.81 -11.93 13.76
C ASP A 147 -3.50 -12.65 14.13
N GLY A 148 -3.34 -12.95 15.42
CA GLY A 148 -2.06 -13.38 15.96
C GLY A 148 -0.94 -12.37 15.68
N SER A 149 0.11 -12.80 14.98
CA SER A 149 1.22 -11.92 14.57
C SER A 149 0.96 -11.14 13.26
N LEU A 150 -0.05 -11.52 12.49
CA LEU A 150 -0.41 -10.88 11.22
C LEU A 150 -1.06 -9.52 11.45
N LEU A 151 -0.47 -8.46 10.91
CA LEU A 151 -1.10 -7.14 10.80
C LEU A 151 -1.93 -7.12 9.52
N ILE A 152 -3.18 -6.69 9.62
CA ILE A 152 -4.11 -6.61 8.50
C ILE A 152 -4.52 -5.15 8.33
N VAL A 153 -4.36 -4.62 7.11
CA VAL A 153 -4.57 -3.21 6.81
C VAL A 153 -5.39 -3.07 5.54
N ASN A 154 -6.52 -2.39 5.67
CA ASN A 154 -7.24 -1.79 4.56
C ASN A 154 -7.16 -0.26 4.76
N PRO A 155 -6.58 0.49 3.81
CA PRO A 155 -6.42 1.94 3.98
C PRO A 155 -7.74 2.72 3.84
N GLY A 156 -8.83 2.06 3.45
CA GLY A 156 -10.05 2.70 2.97
C GLY A 156 -9.90 3.16 1.52
N GLU A 157 -10.67 4.14 1.11
CA GLU A 157 -10.64 4.71 -0.23
C GLU A 157 -9.96 6.08 -0.27
N VAL A 158 -9.10 6.30 -1.25
CA VAL A 158 -8.60 7.66 -1.58
C VAL A 158 -9.72 8.48 -2.22
N TYR A 159 -10.55 7.84 -3.03
CA TYR A 159 -11.70 8.44 -3.70
C TYR A 159 -12.65 9.21 -2.76
N GLY A 160 -13.01 8.64 -1.61
CA GLY A 160 -13.78 9.28 -0.56
C GLY A 160 -15.26 9.54 -0.84
N HIS A 161 -15.76 9.20 -2.03
CA HIS A 161 -17.16 9.50 -2.41
C HIS A 161 -18.15 8.44 -1.97
N LEU A 162 -17.71 7.21 -1.69
CA LEU A 162 -18.60 6.13 -1.24
C LEU A 162 -18.80 6.14 0.27
N THR A 163 -17.74 6.44 1.03
CA THR A 163 -17.80 6.47 2.49
C THR A 163 -17.91 7.87 3.08
N GLY A 164 -17.70 8.91 2.27
CA GLY A 164 -17.64 10.30 2.70
C GLY A 164 -16.29 10.70 3.32
N ARG A 165 -15.28 9.81 3.28
CA ARG A 165 -13.96 10.05 3.88
C ARG A 165 -12.86 9.52 2.96
N SER A 166 -11.92 10.40 2.61
CA SER A 166 -10.71 9.99 1.88
C SER A 166 -9.63 9.62 2.87
N THR A 167 -9.13 8.37 2.80
CA THR A 167 -8.19 7.83 3.78
C THR A 167 -7.03 7.10 3.12
N VAL A 168 -5.91 7.07 3.84
CA VAL A 168 -4.72 6.27 3.56
C VAL A 168 -4.25 5.61 4.86
N ALA A 169 -3.31 4.68 4.79
CA ALA A 169 -2.67 4.13 5.99
C ALA A 169 -1.16 4.38 5.99
N LEU A 170 -0.59 4.48 7.19
CA LEU A 170 0.85 4.50 7.43
C LEU A 170 1.23 3.30 8.28
N VAL A 171 2.18 2.50 7.80
CA VAL A 171 2.65 1.29 8.48
C VAL A 171 4.09 1.50 8.95
N ASP A 172 4.32 1.35 10.25
CA ASP A 172 5.66 1.34 10.87
C ASP A 172 6.15 -0.10 10.99
N THR A 173 7.20 -0.45 10.25
CA THR A 173 7.67 -1.84 10.16
C THR A 173 8.31 -2.35 11.44
N VAL A 174 8.95 -1.49 12.23
CA VAL A 174 9.59 -1.88 13.51
C VAL A 174 8.54 -2.04 14.59
N LYS A 175 7.60 -1.08 14.71
CA LYS A 175 6.49 -1.17 15.66
C LYS A 175 5.48 -2.24 15.25
N ARG A 176 5.55 -2.69 14.01
CA ARG A 176 4.56 -3.59 13.38
C ARG A 176 3.13 -3.07 13.59
N SER A 177 2.91 -1.78 13.41
CA SER A 177 1.62 -1.12 13.62
C SER A 177 1.25 -0.27 12.41
N ALA A 178 -0.03 0.01 12.28
CA ALA A 178 -0.54 0.91 11.26
C ALA A 178 -1.49 1.94 11.88
N GLU A 179 -1.60 3.09 11.23
CA GLU A 179 -2.58 4.13 11.53
C GLU A 179 -3.32 4.55 10.25
N ILE A 180 -4.62 4.79 10.37
CA ILE A 180 -5.42 5.38 9.29
C ILE A 180 -5.32 6.91 9.40
N VAL A 181 -5.07 7.53 8.26
CA VAL A 181 -4.90 9.00 8.15
C VAL A 181 -5.89 9.53 7.14
N GLU A 182 -6.68 10.51 7.53
CA GLU A 182 -7.58 11.25 6.63
C GLU A 182 -6.79 12.30 5.82
N ILE A 183 -7.18 12.49 4.54
CA ILE A 183 -6.48 13.35 3.58
C ILE A 183 -7.39 14.39 2.93
#